data_ce5c10bca8dcb3167204c8a3a3f8adbf
#
_entry.id   ce5c10bca8dcb3167204c8a3a3f8adbf
#
_cell.length_a   1.000
_cell.length_b   1.000
_cell.length_c   1.000
_cell.angle_alpha   90.00
_cell.angle_beta   90.00
_cell.angle_gamma   90.00
#
_symmetry.space_group_name_H-M   'P 1'
#
loop_
_entity.id
_entity.type
_entity.pdbx_description
1 polymer ?
#
loop_
_entity_poly.entity_id
_entity_poly.type
_entity_poly.pdbx_seq_one_letter_code
_entity_poly.pdbx_strand_id
1 'polypeptide(L)'
;EGREEYFPRELSGGQQQRVGIARSLAIEPDIWFLDEPFSALDPLIRREMQDEFLRLQGLLGKTIVFITHDFDEALRLADRIAIMKDGMIEQCSTPDEIVLNPATEYVRKFTEEIEKARVVTVEAIMEPLGEAKTSTNAIYGNKKLKDVAKILASDAREFIPVKDNNDQIVGHINRTMALDIVFG
;
A
#
# COMPACT_ATOMS: atom_id res chain seq x y z
N GLU A 1 -11.78 12.02 -24.37
CA GLU A 1 -11.97 12.90 -25.55
C GLU A 1 -12.92 12.24 -26.57
N GLY A 2 -13.73 13.05 -27.27
CA GLY A 2 -14.65 12.61 -28.33
C GLY A 2 -15.97 12.01 -27.82
N ARG A 3 -16.33 12.22 -26.56
CA ARG A 3 -17.56 11.70 -25.95
C ARG A 3 -18.27 12.73 -25.08
N GLU A 4 -17.96 14.00 -25.26
CA GLU A 4 -18.46 15.11 -24.47
C GLU A 4 -19.98 15.28 -24.59
N GLU A 5 -20.56 14.88 -25.74
CA GLU A 5 -21.98 14.90 -26.02
C GLU A 5 -22.73 13.59 -25.67
N TYR A 6 -22.01 12.58 -25.12
CA TYR A 6 -22.63 11.29 -24.80
C TYR A 6 -23.41 11.36 -23.48
N PHE A 7 -24.60 10.80 -23.46
CA PHE A 7 -25.34 10.57 -22.24
C PHE A 7 -24.71 9.42 -21.42
N PRO A 8 -24.85 9.41 -20.09
CA PRO A 8 -24.31 8.33 -19.24
C PRO A 8 -24.64 6.92 -19.73
N ARG A 9 -25.86 6.70 -20.23
CA ARG A 9 -26.33 5.40 -20.77
C ARG A 9 -25.59 4.93 -22.02
N GLU A 10 -24.88 5.82 -22.69
CA GLU A 10 -24.11 5.56 -23.93
C GLU A 10 -22.64 5.24 -23.62
N LEU A 11 -22.25 5.36 -22.34
CA LEU A 11 -20.93 5.06 -21.82
C LEU A 11 -20.89 3.63 -21.26
N SER A 12 -19.76 2.94 -21.41
CA SER A 12 -19.52 1.69 -20.68
C SER A 12 -19.46 1.94 -19.16
N GLY A 13 -19.70 0.91 -18.35
CA GLY A 13 -19.64 1.01 -16.88
C GLY A 13 -18.35 1.64 -16.38
N GLY A 14 -17.19 1.21 -16.89
CA GLY A 14 -15.90 1.81 -16.56
C GLY A 14 -15.72 3.26 -17.01
N GLN A 15 -16.36 3.67 -18.11
CA GLN A 15 -16.37 5.07 -18.54
C GLN A 15 -17.23 5.92 -17.63
N GLN A 16 -18.43 5.43 -17.26
CA GLN A 16 -19.30 6.10 -16.27
C GLN A 16 -18.57 6.31 -14.95
N GLN A 17 -17.85 5.29 -14.49
CA GLN A 17 -17.08 5.34 -13.24
C GLN A 17 -15.97 6.39 -13.29
N ARG A 18 -15.18 6.44 -14.38
CA ARG A 18 -14.16 7.48 -14.60
C ARG A 18 -14.75 8.90 -14.64
N VAL A 19 -15.89 9.07 -15.28
CA VAL A 19 -16.61 10.35 -15.30
C VAL A 19 -17.08 10.72 -13.88
N GLY A 20 -17.59 9.74 -13.11
CA GLY A 20 -17.98 9.94 -11.71
C GLY A 20 -16.81 10.42 -10.83
N ILE A 21 -15.64 9.78 -10.98
CA ILE A 21 -14.40 10.17 -10.29
C ILE A 21 -14.00 11.61 -10.68
N ALA A 22 -13.93 11.93 -11.98
CA ALA A 22 -13.58 13.26 -12.45
C ALA A 22 -14.56 14.34 -11.94
N ARG A 23 -15.86 14.03 -11.94
CA ARG A 23 -16.91 14.93 -11.42
C ARG A 23 -16.74 15.18 -9.93
N SER A 24 -16.43 14.16 -9.13
CA SER A 24 -16.24 14.31 -7.68
C SER A 24 -14.99 15.11 -7.32
N LEU A 25 -13.96 15.10 -8.19
CA LEU A 25 -12.76 15.93 -8.04
C LEU A 25 -12.99 17.39 -8.45
N ALA A 26 -13.88 17.66 -9.40
CA ALA A 26 -14.09 19.00 -9.95
C ALA A 26 -14.60 20.01 -8.92
N ILE A 27 -15.15 19.58 -7.81
CA ILE A 27 -15.59 20.42 -6.69
C ILE A 27 -14.49 20.69 -5.65
N GLU A 28 -13.28 20.17 -5.87
CA GLU A 28 -12.10 20.31 -5.00
C GLU A 28 -12.37 20.02 -3.50
N PRO A 29 -12.93 18.84 -3.15
CA PRO A 29 -13.31 18.54 -1.78
C PRO A 29 -12.08 18.50 -0.85
N ASP A 30 -12.22 18.87 0.42
CA ASP A 30 -11.17 18.68 1.43
C ASP A 30 -11.01 17.21 1.82
N ILE A 31 -12.12 16.49 1.88
CA ILE A 31 -12.16 15.03 2.09
C ILE A 31 -12.87 14.41 0.89
N TRP A 32 -12.20 13.49 0.23
CA TRP A 32 -12.72 12.83 -0.93
C TRP A 32 -13.16 11.40 -0.61
N PHE A 33 -14.46 11.13 -0.74
CA PHE A 33 -15.06 9.82 -0.50
C PHE A 33 -15.24 9.07 -1.82
N LEU A 34 -14.72 7.85 -1.87
CA LEU A 34 -14.83 6.94 -3.00
C LEU A 34 -15.37 5.60 -2.53
N ASP A 35 -16.52 5.22 -3.07
CA ASP A 35 -17.16 3.94 -2.79
C ASP A 35 -17.00 3.04 -4.02
N GLU A 36 -16.21 1.97 -3.87
CA GLU A 36 -15.93 0.97 -4.90
C GLU A 36 -15.54 1.55 -6.28
N PRO A 37 -14.59 2.51 -6.37
CA PRO A 37 -14.37 3.29 -7.59
C PRO A 37 -13.77 2.48 -8.74
N PHE A 38 -13.31 1.24 -8.51
CA PHE A 38 -12.69 0.41 -9.55
C PHE A 38 -13.42 -0.92 -9.79
N SER A 39 -14.55 -1.16 -9.12
CA SER A 39 -15.27 -2.44 -9.17
C SER A 39 -15.78 -2.81 -10.56
N ALA A 40 -16.20 -1.83 -11.37
CA ALA A 40 -16.71 -2.06 -12.74
C ALA A 40 -15.64 -2.10 -13.84
N LEU A 41 -14.34 -2.11 -13.45
CA LEU A 41 -13.22 -2.11 -14.41
C LEU A 41 -12.68 -3.53 -14.61
N ASP A 42 -12.26 -3.83 -15.85
CA ASP A 42 -11.45 -5.02 -16.10
C ASP A 42 -10.07 -4.94 -15.40
N PRO A 43 -9.39 -6.07 -15.14
CA PRO A 43 -8.18 -6.09 -14.32
C PRO A 43 -7.04 -5.21 -14.85
N LEU A 44 -6.91 -5.06 -16.18
CA LEU A 44 -5.84 -4.25 -16.77
C LEU A 44 -6.11 -2.76 -16.55
N ILE A 45 -7.31 -2.31 -16.93
CA ILE A 45 -7.74 -0.91 -16.75
C ILE A 45 -7.80 -0.53 -15.28
N ARG A 46 -8.25 -1.47 -14.42
CA ARG A 46 -8.24 -1.26 -12.96
C ARG A 46 -6.85 -0.90 -12.46
N ARG A 47 -5.83 -1.65 -12.87
CA ARG A 47 -4.44 -1.41 -12.47
C ARG A 47 -3.91 -0.06 -12.95
N GLU A 48 -4.20 0.30 -14.20
CA GLU A 48 -3.84 1.62 -14.74
C GLU A 48 -4.52 2.77 -13.97
N MET A 49 -5.79 2.59 -13.62
CA MET A 49 -6.54 3.59 -12.85
C MET A 49 -6.06 3.71 -11.41
N GLN A 50 -5.64 2.63 -10.78
CA GLN A 50 -5.01 2.64 -9.46
C GLN A 50 -3.66 3.38 -9.49
N ASP A 51 -2.84 3.18 -10.52
CA ASP A 51 -1.58 3.92 -10.69
C ASP A 51 -1.83 5.42 -10.86
N GLU A 52 -2.82 5.79 -11.66
CA GLU A 52 -3.21 7.19 -11.85
C GLU A 52 -3.79 7.79 -10.56
N PHE A 53 -4.54 7.01 -9.79
CA PHE A 53 -5.05 7.43 -8.48
C PHE A 53 -3.93 7.75 -7.50
N LEU A 54 -2.92 6.88 -7.38
CA LEU A 54 -1.74 7.12 -6.54
C LEU A 54 -0.98 8.38 -6.98
N ARG A 55 -0.85 8.59 -8.29
CA ARG A 55 -0.24 9.81 -8.84
C ARG A 55 -1.03 11.07 -8.46
N LEU A 56 -2.35 11.02 -8.56
CA LEU A 56 -3.24 12.13 -8.20
C LEU A 56 -3.21 12.40 -6.70
N GLN A 57 -3.24 11.37 -5.86
CA GLN A 57 -3.13 11.49 -4.40
C GLN A 57 -1.87 12.26 -4.00
N GLY A 58 -0.72 11.88 -4.58
CA GLY A 58 0.55 12.55 -4.33
C GLY A 58 0.58 14.02 -4.77
N LEU A 59 -0.18 14.38 -5.81
CA LEU A 59 -0.27 15.76 -6.31
C LEU A 59 -1.26 16.62 -5.50
N LEU A 60 -2.38 16.03 -5.08
CA LEU A 60 -3.48 16.77 -4.46
C LEU A 60 -3.28 16.98 -2.96
N GLY A 61 -2.56 16.10 -2.27
CA GLY A 61 -2.35 16.16 -0.82
C GLY A 61 -3.65 16.15 0.00
N LYS A 62 -4.71 15.56 -0.55
CA LYS A 62 -6.05 15.51 0.06
C LYS A 62 -6.22 14.26 0.94
N THR A 63 -7.10 14.38 1.92
CA THR A 63 -7.57 13.19 2.66
C THR A 63 -8.58 12.43 1.81
N ILE A 64 -8.31 11.15 1.57
CA ILE A 64 -9.17 10.29 0.76
C ILE A 64 -9.70 9.15 1.64
N VAL A 65 -11.00 8.96 1.66
CA VAL A 65 -11.66 7.80 2.24
C VAL A 65 -12.11 6.90 1.11
N PHE A 66 -11.49 5.74 1.01
CA PHE A 66 -11.66 4.79 -0.06
C PHE A 66 -12.31 3.51 0.50
N ILE A 67 -13.47 3.14 -0.03
CA ILE A 67 -14.20 1.93 0.37
C ILE A 67 -14.03 0.88 -0.72
N THR A 68 -13.61 -0.31 -0.34
CA THR A 68 -13.46 -1.46 -1.24
C THR A 68 -13.68 -2.77 -0.50
N HIS A 69 -14.12 -3.78 -1.22
CA HIS A 69 -14.14 -5.17 -0.75
C HIS A 69 -12.91 -5.96 -1.22
N ASP A 70 -12.05 -5.36 -2.05
CA ASP A 70 -10.81 -5.95 -2.54
C ASP A 70 -9.67 -5.60 -1.59
N PHE A 71 -9.18 -6.58 -0.85
CA PHE A 71 -8.13 -6.38 0.15
C PHE A 71 -6.77 -6.04 -0.49
N ASP A 72 -6.44 -6.63 -1.65
CA ASP A 72 -5.21 -6.29 -2.39
C ASP A 72 -5.21 -4.82 -2.83
N GLU A 73 -6.39 -4.33 -3.22
CA GLU A 73 -6.58 -2.93 -3.56
C GLU A 73 -6.33 -2.01 -2.35
N ALA A 74 -6.88 -2.35 -1.18
CA ALA A 74 -6.63 -1.63 0.06
C ALA A 74 -5.14 -1.63 0.44
N LEU A 75 -4.47 -2.78 0.40
CA LEU A 75 -3.03 -2.92 0.68
C LEU A 75 -2.15 -2.09 -0.26
N ARG A 76 -2.61 -1.87 -1.49
CA ARG A 76 -1.86 -1.13 -2.50
C ARG A 76 -2.01 0.38 -2.38
N LEU A 77 -3.21 0.86 -2.04
CA LEU A 77 -3.59 2.26 -2.19
C LEU A 77 -3.62 3.04 -0.88
N ALA A 78 -3.80 2.37 0.26
CA ALA A 78 -4.07 3.04 1.51
C ALA A 78 -2.81 3.25 2.37
N ASP A 79 -2.73 4.40 3.03
CA ASP A 79 -1.78 4.65 4.12
C ASP A 79 -2.27 3.96 5.41
N ARG A 80 -3.60 3.85 5.59
CA ARG A 80 -4.24 3.16 6.71
C ARG A 80 -5.45 2.39 6.22
N ILE A 81 -5.66 1.19 6.76
CA ILE A 81 -6.79 0.32 6.44
C ILE A 81 -7.62 0.11 7.70
N ALA A 82 -8.93 0.30 7.58
CA ALA A 82 -9.90 -0.08 8.60
C ALA A 82 -10.68 -1.31 8.12
N ILE A 83 -10.49 -2.45 8.78
CA ILE A 83 -11.25 -3.67 8.52
C ILE A 83 -12.49 -3.64 9.39
N MET A 84 -13.66 -3.79 8.75
CA MET A 84 -14.96 -3.71 9.41
C MET A 84 -15.66 -5.07 9.39
N LYS A 85 -16.37 -5.36 10.47
CA LYS A 85 -17.25 -6.51 10.61
C LYS A 85 -18.49 -6.11 11.41
N ASP A 86 -19.67 -6.49 10.95
CA ASP A 86 -20.93 -6.26 11.64
C ASP A 86 -21.14 -4.80 12.13
N GLY A 87 -20.67 -3.83 11.32
CA GLY A 87 -20.75 -2.40 11.60
C GLY A 87 -19.70 -1.87 12.59
N MET A 88 -18.77 -2.71 13.05
CA MET A 88 -17.68 -2.35 13.95
C MET A 88 -16.32 -2.42 13.26
N ILE A 89 -15.40 -1.57 13.71
CA ILE A 89 -14.01 -1.64 13.26
C ILE A 89 -13.27 -2.70 14.08
N GLU A 90 -12.80 -3.77 13.42
CA GLU A 90 -12.00 -4.84 14.02
C GLU A 90 -10.53 -4.41 14.19
N GLN A 91 -9.98 -3.71 13.19
CA GLN A 91 -8.63 -3.16 13.23
C GLN A 91 -8.53 -1.96 12.31
N CYS A 92 -7.76 -0.94 12.73
CA CYS A 92 -7.41 0.21 11.89
C CYS A 92 -5.91 0.52 12.05
N SER A 93 -5.11 0.11 11.06
CA SER A 93 -3.65 0.18 11.11
C SER A 93 -3.06 0.44 9.72
N THR A 94 -1.73 0.56 9.64
CA THR A 94 -1.02 0.54 8.35
C THR A 94 -1.12 -0.84 7.68
N PRO A 95 -0.95 -0.93 6.36
CA PRO A 95 -0.90 -2.22 5.65
C PRO A 95 0.10 -3.21 6.25
N ASP A 96 1.29 -2.73 6.57
CA ASP A 96 2.35 -3.54 7.20
C ASP A 96 1.87 -4.16 8.52
N GLU A 97 1.29 -3.34 9.40
CA GLU A 97 0.83 -3.77 10.73
C GLU A 97 -0.33 -4.78 10.64
N ILE A 98 -1.26 -4.61 9.70
CA ILE A 98 -2.35 -5.57 9.50
C ILE A 98 -1.80 -6.94 9.08
N VAL A 99 -0.80 -6.95 8.20
CA VAL A 99 -0.22 -8.19 7.67
C VAL A 99 0.71 -8.87 8.67
N LEU A 100 1.46 -8.10 9.47
CA LEU A 100 2.36 -8.63 10.48
C LEU A 100 1.64 -9.04 11.77
N ASN A 101 0.68 -8.21 12.23
CA ASN A 101 0.03 -8.31 13.53
C ASN A 101 -1.49 -8.20 13.40
N PRO A 102 -2.18 -9.20 12.78
CA PRO A 102 -3.62 -9.20 12.70
C PRO A 102 -4.24 -9.27 14.10
N ALA A 103 -5.11 -8.31 14.46
CA ALA A 103 -5.66 -8.16 15.79
C ALA A 103 -6.66 -9.25 16.17
N THR A 104 -7.36 -9.81 15.19
CA THR A 104 -8.39 -10.84 15.41
C THR A 104 -8.25 -11.96 14.39
N GLU A 105 -8.86 -13.11 14.68
CA GLU A 105 -8.95 -14.22 13.73
C GLU A 105 -9.68 -13.83 12.43
N TYR A 106 -10.62 -12.90 12.53
CA TYR A 106 -11.31 -12.37 11.35
C TYR A 106 -10.34 -11.61 10.44
N VAL A 107 -9.51 -10.73 11.01
CA VAL A 107 -8.49 -9.97 10.25
C VAL A 107 -7.45 -10.92 9.68
N ARG A 108 -7.02 -11.95 10.43
CA ARG A 108 -6.04 -12.95 9.98
C ARG A 108 -6.44 -13.60 8.67
N LYS A 109 -7.72 -13.94 8.49
CA LYS A 109 -8.22 -14.56 7.25
C LYS A 109 -7.99 -13.73 6.00
N PHE A 110 -7.94 -12.40 6.12
CA PHE A 110 -7.60 -11.53 4.98
C PHE A 110 -6.11 -11.57 4.64
N THR A 111 -5.26 -11.94 5.61
CA THR A 111 -3.80 -11.88 5.46
C THR A 111 -3.14 -13.24 5.19
N GLU A 112 -3.88 -14.35 5.32
CA GLU A 112 -3.33 -15.70 5.18
C GLU A 112 -2.75 -16.00 3.80
N GLU A 113 -3.37 -15.50 2.74
CA GLU A 113 -2.94 -15.71 1.36
C GLU A 113 -2.03 -14.62 0.82
N ILE A 114 -1.73 -13.59 1.65
CA ILE A 114 -0.93 -12.45 1.22
C ILE A 114 0.56 -12.79 1.26
N GLU A 115 1.24 -12.58 0.13
CA GLU A 115 2.70 -12.61 0.07
C GLU A 115 3.24 -11.41 0.86
N LYS A 116 3.54 -11.63 2.15
CA LYS A 116 3.95 -10.57 3.11
C LYS A 116 5.05 -9.68 2.57
N ALA A 117 6.02 -10.25 1.86
CA ALA A 117 7.14 -9.51 1.27
C ALA A 117 6.71 -8.41 0.28
N ARG A 118 5.52 -8.51 -0.31
CA ARG A 118 4.96 -7.47 -1.21
C ARG A 118 4.39 -6.28 -0.47
N VAL A 119 4.00 -6.47 0.78
CA VAL A 119 3.34 -5.45 1.59
C VAL A 119 4.33 -4.83 2.56
N VAL A 120 5.05 -5.68 3.32
CA VAL A 120 5.92 -5.27 4.41
C VAL A 120 7.12 -4.47 3.90
N THR A 121 7.30 -3.27 4.46
CA THR A 121 8.45 -2.41 4.22
C THR A 121 9.64 -2.80 5.10
N VAL A 122 10.82 -2.40 4.69
CA VAL A 122 12.04 -2.58 5.50
C VAL A 122 11.91 -1.84 6.84
N GLU A 123 11.33 -0.63 6.85
CA GLU A 123 11.13 0.17 8.06
C GLU A 123 10.15 -0.46 9.04
N ALA A 124 9.16 -1.24 8.55
CA ALA A 124 8.17 -1.89 9.41
C ALA A 124 8.77 -2.99 10.31
N ILE A 125 9.93 -3.54 9.93
CA ILE A 125 10.65 -4.58 10.70
C ILE A 125 12.00 -4.08 11.21
N MET A 126 12.27 -2.77 11.09
CA MET A 126 13.52 -2.16 11.49
C MET A 126 13.58 -2.02 13.01
N GLU A 127 14.76 -2.30 13.55
CA GLU A 127 15.11 -2.00 14.93
C GLU A 127 15.87 -0.67 14.98
N PRO A 128 15.72 0.13 16.06
CA PRO A 128 16.46 1.37 16.22
C PRO A 128 17.98 1.15 16.21
N LEU A 129 18.73 2.19 15.81
CA LEU A 129 20.18 2.16 15.88
C LEU A 129 20.62 1.96 17.34
N GLY A 130 21.13 0.76 17.64
CA GLY A 130 21.95 0.55 18.82
C GLY A 130 23.35 1.11 18.58
N GLU A 131 24.36 0.64 19.31
CA GLU A 131 25.79 0.98 19.09
C GLU A 131 26.37 0.45 17.75
N ALA A 132 25.53 0.17 16.77
CA ALA A 132 25.91 -0.43 15.49
C ALA A 132 26.72 0.54 14.63
N LYS A 133 27.90 0.08 14.23
CA LYS A 133 28.84 0.83 13.38
C LYS A 133 28.17 1.23 12.06
N THR A 134 28.29 2.51 11.71
CA THR A 134 27.96 3.05 10.39
C THR A 134 28.68 2.23 9.29
N SER A 135 27.89 1.51 8.49
CA SER A 135 28.36 0.69 7.39
C SER A 135 27.91 1.30 6.06
N THR A 136 28.79 1.33 5.11
CA THR A 136 28.51 1.61 3.69
C THR A 136 27.64 0.52 3.10
N ASN A 137 26.62 0.67 2.41
CA ASN A 137 25.60 -0.25 1.87
C ASN A 137 24.39 -0.46 2.77
N ALA A 138 23.69 0.66 3.06
CA ALA A 138 22.38 0.64 3.69
C ALA A 138 21.29 0.49 2.65
N ILE A 139 20.18 -0.14 3.04
CA ILE A 139 18.95 -0.20 2.24
C ILE A 139 17.96 0.88 2.69
N TYR A 140 17.10 1.33 1.76
CA TYR A 140 16.09 2.33 2.10
C TYR A 140 14.93 1.70 2.88
N GLY A 141 14.50 2.36 3.96
CA GLY A 141 13.41 1.90 4.83
C GLY A 141 12.07 1.78 4.12
N ASN A 142 11.78 2.68 3.18
CA ASN A 142 10.54 2.71 2.42
C ASN A 142 10.42 1.64 1.31
N LYS A 143 11.43 0.79 1.13
CA LYS A 143 11.37 -0.31 0.14
C LYS A 143 10.60 -1.50 0.71
N LYS A 144 9.84 -2.18 -0.14
CA LYS A 144 9.22 -3.46 0.22
C LYS A 144 10.28 -4.55 0.32
N LEU A 145 10.08 -5.51 1.23
CA LEU A 145 11.04 -6.61 1.41
C LEU A 145 11.30 -7.40 0.12
N LYS A 146 10.27 -7.56 -0.71
CA LYS A 146 10.38 -8.19 -2.03
C LYS A 146 11.41 -7.48 -2.93
N ASP A 147 11.44 -6.16 -2.92
CA ASP A 147 12.31 -5.37 -3.80
C ASP A 147 13.78 -5.46 -3.39
N VAL A 148 14.03 -5.72 -2.11
CA VAL A 148 15.38 -5.88 -1.54
C VAL A 148 15.80 -7.33 -1.32
N ALA A 149 14.93 -8.31 -1.64
CA ALA A 149 15.14 -9.73 -1.41
C ALA A 149 16.50 -10.25 -1.95
N LYS A 150 16.91 -9.80 -3.15
CA LYS A 150 18.20 -10.18 -3.74
C LYS A 150 19.38 -9.63 -2.94
N ILE A 151 19.27 -8.40 -2.41
CA ILE A 151 20.29 -7.78 -1.57
C ILE A 151 20.39 -8.56 -0.28
N LEU A 152 19.25 -8.86 0.38
CA LEU A 152 19.18 -9.65 1.60
C LEU A 152 19.82 -11.03 1.41
N ALA A 153 19.53 -11.70 0.31
CA ALA A 153 20.07 -13.05 0.03
C ALA A 153 21.58 -13.06 -0.20
N SER A 154 22.14 -12.00 -0.81
CA SER A 154 23.57 -11.92 -1.14
C SER A 154 24.43 -11.27 -0.05
N ASP A 155 23.84 -10.59 0.92
CA ASP A 155 24.57 -9.93 2.02
C ASP A 155 24.98 -10.96 3.07
N ALA A 156 26.24 -10.92 3.51
CA ALA A 156 26.77 -11.83 4.51
C ALA A 156 26.58 -11.32 5.96
N ARG A 157 26.13 -10.07 6.13
CA ARG A 157 25.94 -9.46 7.44
C ARG A 157 24.68 -9.99 8.11
N GLU A 158 24.72 -10.15 9.41
CA GLU A 158 23.53 -10.48 10.22
C GLU A 158 22.57 -9.29 10.34
N PHE A 159 23.13 -8.10 10.50
CA PHE A 159 22.39 -6.84 10.61
C PHE A 159 22.71 -5.94 9.43
N ILE A 160 21.69 -5.54 8.69
CA ILE A 160 21.81 -4.69 7.51
C ILE A 160 21.31 -3.28 7.88
N PRO A 161 22.15 -2.23 7.72
CA PRO A 161 21.76 -0.86 8.04
C PRO A 161 20.61 -0.39 7.15
N VAL A 162 19.70 0.39 7.74
CA VAL A 162 18.55 1.00 7.06
C VAL A 162 18.73 2.51 7.07
N LYS A 163 18.45 3.14 5.93
CA LYS A 163 18.52 4.59 5.75
C LYS A 163 17.18 5.16 5.34
N ASP A 164 16.96 6.42 5.73
CA ASP A 164 15.80 7.21 5.31
C ASP A 164 15.98 7.82 3.91
N ASN A 165 15.00 8.62 3.47
CA ASN A 165 15.05 9.33 2.19
C ASN A 165 16.08 10.47 2.12
N ASN A 166 16.68 10.84 3.26
CA ASN A 166 17.75 11.82 3.36
C ASN A 166 19.15 11.16 3.44
N ASP A 167 19.24 9.86 3.14
CA ASP A 167 20.45 9.05 3.24
C ASP A 167 21.02 8.92 4.66
N GLN A 168 20.25 9.24 5.70
CA GLN A 168 20.67 9.08 7.10
C GLN A 168 20.35 7.65 7.57
N ILE A 169 21.32 7.03 8.26
CA ILE A 169 21.10 5.70 8.85
C ILE A 169 20.18 5.88 10.07
N VAL A 170 19.01 5.24 10.02
CA VAL A 170 17.95 5.35 11.04
C VAL A 170 17.75 4.08 11.86
N GLY A 171 18.32 2.95 11.42
CA GLY A 171 18.19 1.67 12.10
C GLY A 171 18.91 0.54 11.38
N HIS A 172 18.55 -0.68 11.74
CA HIS A 172 19.00 -1.90 11.07
C HIS A 172 17.88 -2.95 11.05
N ILE A 173 17.99 -3.92 10.15
CA ILE A 173 17.12 -5.10 10.15
C ILE A 173 17.95 -6.35 10.38
N ASN A 174 17.37 -7.33 11.09
CA ASN A 174 17.92 -8.67 11.18
C ASN A 174 17.67 -9.39 9.84
N ARG A 175 18.74 -9.77 9.15
CA ARG A 175 18.70 -10.40 7.84
C ARG A 175 17.90 -11.71 7.84
N THR A 176 18.09 -12.56 8.83
CA THR A 176 17.41 -13.86 8.93
C THR A 176 15.90 -13.66 9.06
N MET A 177 15.47 -12.78 9.97
CA MET A 177 14.05 -12.43 10.14
C MET A 177 13.44 -11.87 8.83
N ALA A 178 14.17 -11.01 8.13
CA ALA A 178 13.71 -10.44 6.87
C ALA A 178 13.56 -11.52 5.78
N LEU A 179 14.51 -12.47 5.71
CA LEU A 179 14.44 -13.60 4.76
C LEU A 179 13.32 -14.58 5.10
N ASP A 180 13.03 -14.80 6.37
CA ASP A 180 11.88 -15.62 6.80
C ASP A 180 10.55 -15.03 6.32
N ILE A 181 10.41 -13.69 6.32
CA ILE A 181 9.22 -13.03 5.78
C ILE A 181 9.17 -13.11 4.23
N VAL A 182 10.33 -13.12 3.58
CA VAL A 182 10.41 -13.17 2.09
C VAL A 182 10.11 -14.55 1.55
N PHE A 183 10.49 -15.61 2.25
CA PHE A 183 10.43 -16.99 1.74
C PHE A 183 9.52 -17.93 2.56
N GLY A 184 9.04 -17.49 3.72
CA GLY A 184 8.10 -18.24 4.57
C GLY A 184 6.67 -17.97 4.20
#